data_4315280971558f8d020aff37c4e6065c
#
_entry.id   4315280971558f8d020aff37c4e6065c
#
_cell.length_a   1.000
_cell.length_b   1.000
_cell.length_c   1.000
_cell.angle_alpha   90.00
_cell.angle_beta   90.00
_cell.angle_gamma   90.00
#
_symmetry.space_group_name_H-M   'P 1'
#
loop_
_entity.id
_entity.type
_entity.pdbx_description
1 polymer ?
#
loop_
_entity_poly.entity_id
_entity_poly.type
_entity_poly.pdbx_seq_one_letter_code
_entity_poly.pdbx_strand_id
1 'polypeptide(L)'
;MRLVARRDANERKVIDALRACGAYVKQINDAGAFDLLVHYRSPVSKIEYTLLLEVKDGAKPPSARALTPAEQKFHDEWPGENLHIVTSEHEALDILKRCV
;
A
#
# COMPACT_ATOMS: atom_id res chain seq x y z
N MET A 1 6.35 5.11 25.12
CA MET A 1 6.48 4.70 24.29
C MET A 1 5.89 4.36 23.24
N ARG A 2 5.87 4.47 22.59
CA ARG A 2 5.35 4.24 21.75
C ARG A 2 5.53 3.44 20.92
N LEU A 3 5.40 2.99 20.68
CA LEU A 3 5.33 1.96 20.07
C LEU A 3 4.77 1.96 18.81
N VAL A 4 4.28 2.87 18.36
CA VAL A 4 3.70 3.01 17.10
C VAL A 4 4.62 2.80 16.03
N ALA A 5 5.80 2.89 16.27
CA ALA A 5 6.77 2.73 15.25
C ALA A 5 6.93 1.32 14.79
N ARG A 6 6.06 0.45 15.21
CA ARG A 6 6.17 -0.92 14.86
C ARG A 6 5.71 -1.20 13.48
N ARG A 7 6.22 -0.51 12.51
CA ARG A 7 6.01 -0.88 11.13
C ARG A 7 6.91 -2.03 10.80
N ASP A 8 6.41 -3.04 10.14
CA ASP A 8 7.19 -4.23 9.90
C ASP A 8 8.16 -4.06 8.73
N ALA A 9 9.07 -5.02 8.61
CA ALA A 9 10.09 -4.99 7.57
C ALA A 9 9.48 -5.10 6.18
N ASN A 10 8.31 -5.74 6.08
CA ASN A 10 7.64 -5.91 4.81
C ASN A 10 7.17 -4.57 4.25
N GLU A 11 6.64 -3.71 5.11
CA GLU A 11 6.21 -2.39 4.66
C GLU A 11 7.39 -1.57 4.15
N ARG A 12 8.53 -1.65 4.82
CA ARG A 12 9.73 -0.95 4.37
C ARG A 12 10.18 -1.43 3.00
N LYS A 13 10.13 -2.73 2.75
CA LYS A 13 10.50 -3.27 1.45
C LYS A 13 9.58 -2.76 0.36
N VAL A 14 8.29 -2.68 0.64
CA VAL A 14 7.31 -2.15 -0.31
C VAL A 14 7.60 -0.69 -0.62
N ILE A 15 7.84 0.11 0.41
CA ILE A 15 8.14 1.54 0.24
C ILE A 15 9.39 1.73 -0.61
N ASP A 16 10.46 1.02 -0.27
CA ASP A 16 11.73 1.17 -0.98
C ASP A 16 11.60 0.76 -2.44
N ALA A 17 10.87 -0.32 -2.71
CA ALA A 17 10.67 -0.79 -4.08
C ALA A 17 9.89 0.23 -4.91
N LEU A 18 8.83 0.79 -4.35
CA LEU A 18 8.02 1.78 -5.05
C LEU A 18 8.83 3.05 -5.33
N ARG A 19 9.59 3.50 -4.34
CA ARG A 19 10.42 4.69 -4.52
C ARG A 19 11.52 4.47 -5.56
N ALA A 20 12.06 3.26 -5.62
CA ALA A 20 13.08 2.93 -6.62
C ALA A 20 12.52 3.02 -8.05
N CYS A 21 11.22 2.87 -8.21
CA CYS A 21 10.55 3.01 -9.52
C CYS A 21 10.09 4.44 -9.78
N GLY A 22 10.44 5.38 -8.92
CA GLY A 22 10.09 6.79 -9.11
C GLY A 22 8.77 7.22 -8.51
N ALA A 23 8.11 6.37 -7.74
CA ALA A 23 6.86 6.74 -7.11
C ALA A 23 7.11 7.61 -5.87
N TYR A 24 6.19 8.51 -5.61
CA TYR A 24 6.16 9.25 -4.34
C TYR A 24 5.37 8.40 -3.35
N VAL A 25 5.91 8.18 -2.17
CA VAL A 25 5.25 7.35 -1.17
C VAL A 25 5.23 8.08 0.17
N LYS A 26 4.05 8.20 0.75
CA LYS A 26 3.88 8.77 2.07
C LYS A 26 3.22 7.74 2.99
N GLN A 27 3.83 7.51 4.15
CA GLN A 27 3.25 6.64 5.16
C GLN A 27 2.13 7.40 5.86
N ILE A 28 1.00 6.73 6.02
CA ILE A 28 -0.18 7.32 6.66
C ILE A 28 -0.31 6.71 8.05
N ASN A 29 -0.46 7.56 9.05
CA ASN A 29 -0.61 7.11 10.44
C ASN A 29 -2.07 7.05 10.84
N ASP A 30 -2.84 6.29 10.08
CA ASP A 30 -4.25 6.09 10.36
C ASP A 30 -4.53 4.59 10.34
N ALA A 31 -4.55 4.00 11.50
CA ALA A 31 -4.66 2.55 11.64
C ALA A 31 -5.97 1.98 11.11
N GLY A 32 -6.99 2.80 10.93
CA GLY A 32 -8.28 2.32 10.46
C GLY A 32 -8.55 2.55 9.00
N ALA A 33 -7.56 3.01 8.23
CA ALA A 33 -7.77 3.33 6.83
C ALA A 33 -6.82 2.54 5.94
N PHE A 34 -5.64 3.08 5.67
CA PHE A 34 -4.67 2.43 4.80
C PHE A 34 -3.26 2.86 5.20
N ASP A 35 -2.25 2.18 4.70
CA ASP A 35 -0.88 2.39 5.15
C ASP A 35 -0.10 3.40 4.33
N LEU A 36 -0.26 3.37 3.01
CA LEU A 36 0.58 4.17 2.12
C LEU A 36 -0.24 4.94 1.10
N LEU A 37 0.10 6.22 0.96
CA LEU A 37 -0.41 7.04 -0.13
C LEU A 37 0.69 7.08 -1.19
N VAL A 38 0.37 6.67 -2.41
CA VAL A 38 1.36 6.55 -3.48
C VAL A 38 0.92 7.37 -4.69
N HIS A 39 1.84 8.16 -5.21
CA HIS A 39 1.60 8.88 -6.45
C HIS A 39 2.62 8.41 -7.49
N TYR A 40 2.14 8.03 -8.66
CA TYR A 40 3.01 7.49 -9.71
C TYR A 40 2.60 8.07 -11.06
N ARG A 41 3.60 8.51 -11.82
CA ARG A 41 3.38 8.99 -13.17
C ARG A 41 3.98 7.98 -14.14
N SER A 42 3.16 7.47 -15.06
CA SER A 42 3.63 6.50 -16.03
C SER A 42 4.72 7.14 -16.91
N PRO A 43 5.87 6.49 -17.06
CA PRO A 43 6.92 7.02 -17.93
C PRO A 43 6.54 6.95 -19.42
N VAL A 44 5.56 6.13 -19.76
CA VAL A 44 5.13 5.96 -21.14
C VAL A 44 4.04 6.95 -21.51
N SER A 45 2.90 6.91 -20.81
CA SER A 45 1.74 7.73 -21.14
C SER A 45 1.75 9.10 -20.48
N LYS A 46 2.56 9.27 -19.44
CA LYS A 46 2.58 10.47 -18.59
C LYS A 46 1.30 10.64 -17.76
N ILE A 47 0.44 9.64 -17.76
CA ILE A 47 -0.77 9.66 -16.92
C ILE A 47 -0.35 9.50 -15.47
N GLU A 48 -0.98 10.26 -14.59
CA GLU A 48 -0.68 10.23 -13.15
C GLU A 48 -1.73 9.42 -12.41
N TYR A 49 -1.26 8.63 -11.45
CA TYR A 49 -2.12 7.74 -10.67
C TYR A 49 -1.88 8.01 -9.19
N THR A 50 -2.96 8.00 -8.42
CA THR A 50 -2.88 8.04 -6.97
C THR A 50 -3.42 6.72 -6.45
N LEU A 51 -2.63 6.04 -5.65
CA LEU A 51 -2.94 4.71 -5.15
C LEU A 51 -2.96 4.73 -3.63
N LEU A 52 -3.89 3.97 -3.05
CA LEU A 52 -3.95 3.77 -1.61
C LEU A 52 -3.63 2.31 -1.35
N LEU A 53 -2.62 2.04 -0.56
CA LEU A 53 -2.17 0.68 -0.32
C LEU A 53 -2.28 0.29 1.15
N GLU A 54 -2.88 -0.87 1.38
CA GLU A 54 -2.87 -1.52 2.68
C GLU A 54 -1.81 -2.62 2.58
N VAL A 55 -0.82 -2.61 3.48
CA VAL A 55 0.29 -3.56 3.42
C VAL A 55 0.11 -4.61 4.49
N LYS A 56 0.09 -5.87 4.08
CA LYS A 56 0.04 -7.02 4.98
C LYS A 56 1.28 -7.88 4.76
N ASP A 57 1.66 -8.66 5.76
CA ASP A 57 2.85 -9.49 5.63
C ASP A 57 2.47 -10.84 5.03
N GLY A 58 2.88 -11.06 3.80
CA GLY A 58 2.56 -12.29 3.08
C GLY A 58 3.18 -13.54 3.66
N ALA A 59 4.19 -13.41 4.53
CA ALA A 59 4.80 -14.56 5.18
C ALA A 59 4.00 -15.05 6.39
N LYS A 60 3.03 -14.26 6.84
CA LYS A 60 2.20 -14.63 7.98
C LYS A 60 0.99 -15.45 7.52
N PRO A 61 0.39 -16.24 8.42
CA PRO A 61 -0.80 -17.03 8.06
C PRO A 61 -1.97 -16.13 7.67
N PRO A 62 -2.94 -16.65 6.89
CA PRO A 62 -4.06 -15.85 6.41
C PRO A 62 -4.81 -15.08 7.50
N SER A 63 -4.97 -15.66 8.69
CA SER A 63 -5.68 -14.98 9.77
C SER A 63 -4.95 -13.73 10.23
N ALA A 64 -3.62 -13.71 10.13
CA ALA A 64 -2.81 -12.56 10.54
C ALA A 64 -2.71 -11.51 9.42
N ARG A 65 -3.21 -11.85 8.23
CA ARG A 65 -3.20 -10.94 7.09
C ARG A 65 -4.57 -10.36 6.80
N ALA A 66 -5.59 -10.75 7.58
CA ALA A 66 -6.94 -10.26 7.36
C ALA A 66 -7.03 -8.78 7.75
N LEU A 67 -7.94 -8.07 7.12
CA LEU A 67 -8.21 -6.69 7.49
C LEU A 67 -8.86 -6.66 8.87
N THR A 68 -8.50 -5.64 9.64
CA THR A 68 -9.20 -5.38 10.91
C THR A 68 -10.61 -4.88 10.57
N PRO A 69 -11.54 -4.90 11.53
CA PRO A 69 -12.90 -4.36 11.27
C PRO A 69 -12.89 -2.93 10.76
N ALA A 70 -12.02 -2.07 11.30
CA ALA A 70 -11.95 -0.68 10.84
C ALA A 70 -11.41 -0.59 9.43
N GLU A 71 -10.39 -1.38 9.10
CA GLU A 71 -9.85 -1.42 7.75
C GLU A 71 -10.87 -1.94 6.76
N GLN A 72 -11.60 -2.99 7.16
CA GLN A 72 -12.63 -3.56 6.29
C GLN A 72 -13.72 -2.54 6.02
N LYS A 73 -14.12 -1.78 7.05
CA LYS A 73 -15.12 -0.74 6.87
C LYS A 73 -14.65 0.32 5.88
N PHE A 74 -13.40 0.75 6.01
CA PHE A 74 -12.85 1.73 5.08
C PHE A 74 -12.86 1.19 3.65
N HIS A 75 -12.43 -0.05 3.46
CA HIS A 75 -12.40 -0.65 2.13
C HIS A 75 -13.80 -0.78 1.53
N ASP A 76 -14.78 -1.13 2.36
CA ASP A 76 -16.16 -1.27 1.90
C ASP A 76 -16.77 0.08 1.51
N GLU A 77 -16.39 1.14 2.20
CA GLU A 77 -16.95 2.46 1.97
C GLU A 77 -16.20 3.26 0.90
N TRP A 78 -15.00 2.84 0.51
CA TRP A 78 -14.19 3.57 -0.45
C TRP A 78 -14.88 3.60 -1.81
N PRO A 79 -15.27 4.79 -2.31
CA PRO A 79 -16.04 4.87 -3.56
C PRO A 79 -15.19 4.88 -4.81
N GLY A 80 -13.89 4.97 -4.66
CA GLY A 80 -12.98 5.10 -5.80
C GLY A 80 -12.30 3.81 -6.18
N GLU A 81 -11.40 3.91 -7.15
CA GLU A 81 -10.55 2.81 -7.54
C GLU A 81 -9.18 3.00 -6.90
N ASN A 82 -8.26 2.13 -7.24
CA ASN A 82 -6.87 2.24 -6.80
C ASN A 82 -6.64 2.10 -5.29
N LEU A 83 -7.52 1.36 -4.63
CA LEU A 83 -7.31 0.93 -3.25
C LEU A 83 -6.95 -0.55 -3.32
N HIS A 84 -5.73 -0.90 -2.87
CA HIS A 84 -5.21 -2.24 -3.02
C HIS A 84 -4.65 -2.78 -1.72
N ILE A 85 -4.70 -4.10 -1.56
CA ILE A 85 -4.02 -4.80 -0.48
C ILE A 85 -2.82 -5.48 -1.12
N VAL A 86 -1.62 -5.22 -0.58
CA VAL A 86 -0.41 -5.86 -1.08
C VAL A 86 0.28 -6.60 0.04
N THR A 87 0.86 -7.75 -0.26
CA THR A 87 1.54 -8.57 0.73
C THR A 87 3.04 -8.68 0.48
N SER A 88 3.53 -8.06 -0.58
CA SER A 88 4.95 -8.10 -0.91
C SER A 88 5.32 -6.93 -1.81
N GLU A 89 6.62 -6.67 -1.89
CA GLU A 89 7.13 -5.68 -2.82
C GLU A 89 6.81 -6.05 -4.27
N HIS A 90 6.80 -7.35 -4.55
CA HIS A 90 6.50 -7.84 -5.89
C HIS A 90 5.08 -7.46 -6.30
N GLU A 91 4.11 -7.66 -5.41
CA GLU A 91 2.73 -7.28 -5.69
C GLU A 91 2.58 -5.77 -5.90
N ALA A 92 3.29 -4.98 -5.10
CA ALA A 92 3.25 -3.53 -5.24
C ALA A 92 3.79 -3.10 -6.61
N LEU A 93 4.89 -3.68 -7.04
CA LEU A 93 5.47 -3.36 -8.35
C LEU A 93 4.56 -3.79 -9.49
N ASP A 94 3.84 -4.90 -9.33
CA ASP A 94 2.88 -5.33 -10.35
C ASP A 94 1.77 -4.30 -10.53
N ILE A 95 1.36 -3.64 -9.47
CA ILE A 95 0.37 -2.57 -9.57
C ILE A 95 0.91 -1.42 -10.41
N LEU A 96 2.16 -1.00 -10.16
CA LEU A 96 2.75 0.07 -10.96
C LEU A 96 2.87 -0.32 -12.44
N LYS A 97 3.14 -1.58 -12.73
CA LYS A 97 3.22 -2.04 -14.13
C LYS A 97 1.89 -1.91 -14.85
N ARG A 98 0.79 -1.96 -14.12
CA ARG A 98 -0.53 -1.80 -14.71
C ARG A 98 -0.93 -0.34 -14.87
N CYS A 99 -0.14 0.58 -14.30
CA CYS A 99 -0.37 2.02 -14.46
C CYS A 99 0.32 2.49 -15.75
N VAL A 100 -0.35 2.31 -16.84
CA VAL A 100 0.22 2.63 -18.15
C VAL A 100 -0.61 3.67 -18.91
#